data_35b0752de431ac7f5a0d620ac68be4ec
#
_entry.id   35b0752de431ac7f5a0d620ac68be4ec
#
_cell.length_a   1.000
_cell.length_b   1.000
_cell.length_c   1.000
_cell.angle_alpha   90.00
_cell.angle_beta   90.00
_cell.angle_gamma   90.00
#
_symmetry.space_group_name_H-M   'P 1'
#
loop_
_entity.id
_entity.type
_entity.pdbx_description
1 polymer ?
#
loop_
_entity_poly.entity_id
_entity_poly.type
_entity_poly.pdbx_seq_one_letter_code
_entity_poly.pdbx_strand_id
1 'polypeptide(L)'
;MPALDDNVIRDVTERLKNYLDVTGGYNSVDFIDAGGSAAVFKVNRNGDIRAIKIFDPKFFVGNDNLAEKRRLLTQQKLIDHHCEHLIQTYYAAEAEGTAIIEMEFLSWPQLAKVLDKVPDDAVRVLIKQLVDAVRYLESLNIVHRDIKPENIHVSDDFKKLKLLDLGVIREFDNKNEDGITDNGLARPFLATAQYSSPEYLFRLDEPTEKLWRGLNIYQVGAVLHDLINKEPIFNEEMLVKNRWLVARAVLTKTPSFIDVNVNRLAREKALALRCLSKDIDIRTSLVKWEDFYFDNATDPLISLRRRLSQKTNVTQNNDNTKIVFERNNYIRGISEKIRIELIDVCGKQLPVVMPTTGDSHQINYFFSYENKYAIACSIHFVWGEGLYSNRATISIGARIEPLQKERYFEGIKMKPCLETILNTDVDSVIKILSNEIVDYVMVGLDLVENEYGNAEILTNIDLHKEAGKNEE
;
A
#
# COMPACT_ATOMS: atom_id res chain seq x y z
N MET A 1 -1.03 -11.72 -19.37
CA MET A 1 -1.11 -12.21 -20.77
C MET A 1 -1.88 -13.51 -20.74
N PRO A 2 -2.65 -13.87 -21.77
CA PRO A 2 -3.05 -15.25 -21.91
C PRO A 2 -1.77 -16.11 -21.88
N ALA A 3 -1.89 -17.32 -21.35
CA ALA A 3 -0.80 -18.31 -21.41
C ALA A 3 -0.40 -18.53 -22.87
N LEU A 4 0.80 -19.04 -23.09
CA LEU A 4 1.25 -19.40 -24.44
C LEU A 4 0.23 -20.36 -25.10
N ASP A 5 0.05 -20.19 -26.41
CA ASP A 5 -0.75 -21.12 -27.22
C ASP A 5 -0.12 -22.52 -27.21
N ASP A 6 -0.96 -23.55 -27.23
CA ASP A 6 -0.54 -24.96 -27.21
C ASP A 6 0.46 -25.30 -28.33
N ASN A 7 0.36 -24.65 -29.50
CA ASN A 7 1.30 -24.85 -30.59
C ASN A 7 2.68 -24.27 -30.26
N VAL A 8 2.72 -23.10 -29.57
CA VAL A 8 3.97 -22.51 -29.13
C VAL A 8 4.58 -23.37 -28.00
N ILE A 9 3.78 -23.89 -27.08
CA ILE A 9 4.28 -24.82 -26.06
C ILE A 9 4.89 -26.07 -26.68
N ARG A 10 4.29 -26.63 -27.73
CA ARG A 10 4.87 -27.77 -28.46
C ARG A 10 6.20 -27.41 -29.15
N ASP A 11 6.26 -26.27 -29.84
CA ASP A 11 7.47 -25.80 -30.52
C ASP A 11 8.62 -25.60 -29.51
N VAL A 12 8.39 -24.88 -28.41
CA VAL A 12 9.42 -24.66 -27.38
C VAL A 12 9.81 -25.96 -26.66
N THR A 13 8.90 -26.92 -26.54
CA THR A 13 9.20 -28.26 -25.97
C THR A 13 10.13 -29.02 -26.88
N GLU A 14 9.92 -28.97 -28.22
CA GLU A 14 10.79 -29.66 -29.19
C GLU A 14 12.19 -29.00 -29.22
N ARG A 15 12.27 -27.67 -29.26
CA ARG A 15 13.54 -26.93 -29.17
C ARG A 15 14.29 -27.24 -27.88
N LEU A 16 13.57 -27.34 -26.74
CA LEU A 16 14.19 -27.72 -25.48
C LEU A 16 14.77 -29.12 -25.55
N LYS A 17 14.07 -30.10 -26.12
CA LYS A 17 14.59 -31.46 -26.28
C LYS A 17 15.85 -31.49 -27.13
N ASN A 18 15.85 -30.78 -28.26
CA ASN A 18 17.04 -30.66 -29.13
C ASN A 18 18.23 -30.06 -28.34
N TYR A 19 18.01 -28.99 -27.61
CA TYR A 19 19.04 -28.40 -26.74
C TYR A 19 19.59 -29.36 -25.73
N LEU A 20 18.72 -30.11 -25.02
CA LEU A 20 19.10 -31.06 -23.99
C LEU A 20 19.86 -32.27 -24.56
N ASP A 21 19.46 -32.75 -25.74
CA ASP A 21 20.14 -33.86 -26.46
C ASP A 21 21.59 -33.47 -26.88
N VAL A 22 21.75 -32.21 -27.35
CA VAL A 22 23.08 -31.68 -27.73
C VAL A 22 23.94 -31.44 -26.47
N THR A 23 23.36 -30.89 -25.44
CA THR A 23 24.10 -30.52 -24.20
C THR A 23 24.44 -31.74 -23.37
N GLY A 24 23.59 -32.74 -23.35
CA GLY A 24 23.75 -34.01 -22.62
C GLY A 24 23.61 -33.88 -21.10
N GLY A 25 23.50 -35.03 -20.42
CA GLY A 25 23.44 -35.12 -18.97
C GLY A 25 22.06 -34.91 -18.35
N TYR A 26 21.00 -34.80 -19.17
CA TYR A 26 19.62 -34.64 -18.69
C TYR A 26 18.86 -35.98 -18.77
N ASN A 27 18.16 -36.35 -17.69
CA ASN A 27 17.47 -37.63 -17.55
C ASN A 27 15.95 -37.55 -17.63
N SER A 28 15.35 -36.38 -17.33
CA SER A 28 13.91 -36.17 -17.42
C SER A 28 13.58 -34.72 -17.77
N VAL A 29 12.41 -34.51 -18.38
CA VAL A 29 11.87 -33.20 -18.75
C VAL A 29 10.38 -33.22 -18.50
N ASP A 30 9.94 -32.46 -17.51
CA ASP A 30 8.53 -32.34 -17.15
C ASP A 30 8.08 -30.89 -17.31
N PHE A 31 6.96 -30.67 -18.03
CA PHE A 31 6.35 -29.35 -18.11
C PHE A 31 5.79 -28.91 -16.77
N ILE A 32 6.09 -27.68 -16.33
CA ILE A 32 5.56 -27.10 -15.08
C ILE A 32 4.43 -26.14 -15.38
N ASP A 33 4.73 -25.07 -16.15
CA ASP A 33 3.82 -23.95 -16.37
C ASP A 33 4.24 -23.14 -17.62
N ALA A 34 3.31 -22.34 -18.14
CA ALA A 34 3.60 -21.39 -19.22
C ALA A 34 2.97 -20.03 -18.93
N GLY A 35 3.81 -19.00 -18.95
CA GLY A 35 3.39 -17.60 -18.92
C GLY A 35 3.10 -17.04 -20.31
N GLY A 36 2.95 -15.72 -20.42
CA GLY A 36 2.69 -15.06 -21.72
C GLY A 36 3.87 -14.98 -22.66
N SER A 37 5.11 -15.27 -22.22
CA SER A 37 6.32 -15.14 -23.03
C SER A 37 7.26 -16.34 -22.98
N ALA A 38 7.06 -17.28 -22.07
CA ALA A 38 7.96 -18.42 -21.88
C ALA A 38 7.22 -19.59 -21.21
N ALA A 39 7.75 -20.80 -21.44
CA ALA A 39 7.38 -22.02 -20.75
C ALA A 39 8.48 -22.43 -19.77
N VAL A 40 8.12 -23.06 -18.65
CA VAL A 40 9.02 -23.53 -17.61
C VAL A 40 8.92 -25.05 -17.50
N PHE A 41 10.08 -25.69 -17.47
CA PHE A 41 10.22 -27.13 -17.40
C PHE A 41 11.09 -27.51 -16.19
N LYS A 42 10.73 -28.60 -15.52
CA LYS A 42 11.57 -29.26 -14.55
C LYS A 42 12.44 -30.28 -15.25
N VAL A 43 13.72 -30.24 -15.00
CA VAL A 43 14.69 -31.16 -15.56
C VAL A 43 15.54 -31.80 -14.46
N ASN A 44 16.03 -33.00 -14.73
CA ASN A 44 17.03 -33.65 -13.88
C ASN A 44 18.35 -33.68 -14.65
N ARG A 45 19.36 -32.99 -14.14
CA ARG A 45 20.71 -32.95 -14.70
C ARG A 45 21.69 -33.70 -13.78
N ASN A 46 22.06 -34.92 -14.16
CA ASN A 46 22.99 -35.74 -13.39
C ASN A 46 22.62 -35.93 -11.91
N GLY A 47 21.31 -35.99 -11.59
CA GLY A 47 20.81 -36.13 -10.23
C GLY A 47 20.42 -34.80 -9.57
N ASP A 48 20.80 -33.67 -10.15
CA ASP A 48 20.42 -32.34 -9.66
C ASP A 48 19.14 -31.84 -10.38
N ILE A 49 18.14 -31.45 -9.58
CA ILE A 49 16.84 -30.99 -10.13
C ILE A 49 16.91 -29.50 -10.39
N ARG A 50 16.65 -29.10 -11.63
CA ARG A 50 16.69 -27.72 -12.12
C ARG A 50 15.39 -27.30 -12.81
N ALA A 51 15.20 -26.02 -12.98
CA ALA A 51 14.18 -25.45 -13.83
C ALA A 51 14.81 -24.85 -15.10
N ILE A 52 14.18 -25.07 -16.24
CA ILE A 52 14.55 -24.41 -17.49
C ILE A 52 13.37 -23.56 -17.95
N LYS A 53 13.63 -22.27 -18.14
CA LYS A 53 12.72 -21.32 -18.77
C LYS A 53 13.14 -21.14 -20.22
N ILE A 54 12.25 -21.46 -21.16
CA ILE A 54 12.45 -21.28 -22.60
C ILE A 54 11.42 -20.31 -23.14
N PHE A 55 11.88 -19.32 -23.91
CA PHE A 55 11.04 -18.25 -24.40
C PHE A 55 10.37 -18.60 -25.74
N ASP A 56 9.23 -17.95 -26.03
CA ASP A 56 8.61 -17.99 -27.34
C ASP A 56 9.58 -17.40 -28.37
N PRO A 57 9.95 -18.16 -29.43
CA PRO A 57 10.93 -17.71 -30.44
C PRO A 57 10.60 -16.37 -31.08
N LYS A 58 9.32 -16.00 -31.16
CA LYS A 58 8.92 -14.70 -31.75
C LYS A 58 9.57 -13.49 -31.09
N PHE A 59 9.96 -13.60 -29.82
CA PHE A 59 10.64 -12.53 -29.08
C PHE A 59 12.13 -12.40 -29.42
N PHE A 60 12.70 -13.37 -30.15
CA PHE A 60 14.12 -13.40 -30.52
C PHE A 60 14.36 -13.33 -32.04
N VAL A 61 13.31 -13.31 -32.85
CA VAL A 61 13.35 -13.21 -34.30
C VAL A 61 12.97 -11.80 -34.74
N GLY A 62 13.71 -11.21 -35.69
CA GLY A 62 13.45 -9.89 -36.28
C GLY A 62 14.31 -8.77 -35.70
N ASN A 63 14.06 -7.53 -36.17
CA ASN A 63 14.86 -6.35 -35.76
C ASN A 63 14.44 -5.75 -34.42
N ASP A 64 13.27 -6.13 -33.88
CA ASP A 64 12.70 -5.59 -32.63
C ASP A 64 13.11 -6.38 -31.38
N ASN A 65 14.05 -7.32 -31.53
CA ASN A 65 14.47 -8.21 -30.43
C ASN A 65 15.57 -7.63 -29.53
N LEU A 66 16.03 -6.40 -29.77
CA LEU A 66 17.11 -5.78 -29.02
C LEU A 66 16.81 -5.71 -27.50
N ALA A 67 15.58 -5.46 -27.14
CA ALA A 67 15.17 -5.38 -25.73
C ALA A 67 15.29 -6.74 -25.02
N GLU A 68 14.82 -7.80 -25.66
CA GLU A 68 14.86 -9.15 -25.07
C GLU A 68 16.32 -9.67 -25.01
N LYS A 69 17.14 -9.38 -26.01
CA LYS A 69 18.57 -9.70 -26.00
C LYS A 69 19.31 -8.97 -24.87
N ARG A 70 19.00 -7.69 -24.64
CA ARG A 70 19.57 -6.94 -23.51
C ARG A 70 19.15 -7.51 -22.15
N ARG A 71 17.89 -7.92 -22.00
CA ARG A 71 17.41 -8.61 -20.79
C ARG A 71 18.17 -9.90 -20.56
N LEU A 72 18.39 -10.68 -21.61
CA LEU A 72 19.19 -11.91 -21.54
C LEU A 72 20.63 -11.61 -21.12
N LEU A 73 21.28 -10.58 -21.72
CA LEU A 73 22.62 -10.14 -21.30
C LEU A 73 22.66 -9.68 -19.83
N THR A 74 21.62 -8.96 -19.38
CA THR A 74 21.54 -8.56 -17.98
C THR A 74 21.38 -9.78 -17.07
N GLN A 75 20.61 -10.79 -17.51
CA GLN A 75 20.46 -12.03 -16.73
C GLN A 75 21.74 -12.87 -16.69
N GLN A 76 22.56 -12.83 -17.73
CA GLN A 76 23.88 -13.47 -17.74
C GLN A 76 24.82 -12.95 -16.63
N LYS A 77 24.67 -11.66 -16.22
CA LYS A 77 25.42 -11.09 -15.07
C LYS A 77 25.04 -11.70 -13.74
N LEU A 78 23.90 -12.41 -13.68
CA LEU A 78 23.41 -13.09 -12.49
C LEU A 78 23.73 -14.58 -12.48
N ILE A 79 24.52 -15.08 -13.42
CA ILE A 79 25.00 -16.47 -13.38
C ILE A 79 25.94 -16.63 -12.17
N ASP A 80 25.73 -17.70 -11.39
CA ASP A 80 26.51 -18.06 -10.21
C ASP A 80 26.61 -16.93 -9.15
N HIS A 81 25.57 -16.09 -9.01
CA HIS A 81 25.53 -15.06 -8.00
C HIS A 81 25.49 -15.65 -6.57
N HIS A 82 25.85 -14.86 -5.57
CA HIS A 82 25.95 -15.28 -4.17
C HIS A 82 24.77 -14.85 -3.30
N CYS A 83 23.71 -14.27 -3.85
CA CYS A 83 22.55 -13.84 -3.08
C CYS A 83 21.62 -15.02 -2.77
N GLU A 84 21.52 -15.40 -1.50
CA GLU A 84 20.67 -16.52 -1.06
C GLU A 84 19.17 -16.29 -1.31
N HIS A 85 18.74 -15.02 -1.34
CA HIS A 85 17.34 -14.62 -1.45
C HIS A 85 16.88 -14.30 -2.88
N LEU A 86 17.74 -14.58 -3.86
CA LEU A 86 17.45 -14.50 -5.29
C LEU A 86 17.51 -15.88 -5.91
N ILE A 87 16.67 -16.17 -6.89
CA ILE A 87 16.73 -17.44 -7.61
C ILE A 87 18.09 -17.63 -8.28
N GLN A 88 18.76 -18.75 -8.06
CA GLN A 88 20.05 -19.04 -8.66
C GLN A 88 19.90 -19.27 -10.17
N THR A 89 20.67 -18.55 -10.98
CA THR A 89 20.77 -18.76 -12.42
C THR A 89 22.09 -19.51 -12.70
N TYR A 90 22.01 -20.63 -13.38
CA TYR A 90 23.17 -21.45 -13.74
C TYR A 90 23.63 -21.23 -15.19
N TYR A 91 22.67 -20.89 -16.06
CA TYR A 91 22.95 -20.67 -17.49
C TYR A 91 21.89 -19.75 -18.08
N ALA A 92 22.31 -18.89 -19.01
CA ALA A 92 21.40 -18.04 -19.78
C ALA A 92 22.06 -17.73 -21.13
N ALA A 93 21.48 -18.19 -22.23
CA ALA A 93 21.97 -17.90 -23.59
C ALA A 93 20.87 -18.04 -24.62
N GLU A 94 21.16 -17.51 -25.83
CA GLU A 94 20.40 -17.85 -27.06
C GLU A 94 20.82 -19.26 -27.53
N ALA A 95 19.84 -20.13 -27.72
CA ALA A 95 20.00 -21.45 -28.29
C ALA A 95 18.70 -21.87 -28.97
N GLU A 96 18.78 -22.72 -30.01
CA GLU A 96 17.63 -23.23 -30.77
C GLU A 96 16.71 -22.11 -31.33
N GLY A 97 17.29 -20.92 -31.63
CA GLY A 97 16.53 -19.76 -32.14
C GLY A 97 15.66 -19.06 -31.14
N THR A 98 15.91 -19.26 -29.84
CA THR A 98 15.24 -18.58 -28.73
C THR A 98 16.20 -18.39 -27.56
N ALA A 99 15.71 -17.89 -26.40
CA ALA A 99 16.50 -17.85 -25.16
C ALA A 99 16.14 -19.00 -24.25
N ILE A 100 17.18 -19.58 -23.64
CA ILE A 100 17.10 -20.65 -22.65
C ILE A 100 17.81 -20.19 -21.38
N ILE A 101 17.12 -20.31 -20.24
CA ILE A 101 17.63 -19.96 -18.92
C ILE A 101 17.49 -21.19 -18.02
N GLU A 102 18.61 -21.69 -17.52
CA GLU A 102 18.66 -22.77 -16.53
C GLU A 102 18.86 -22.17 -15.13
N MET A 103 17.98 -22.56 -14.21
CA MET A 103 17.95 -21.97 -12.87
C MET A 103 17.60 -23.03 -11.81
N GLU A 104 17.75 -22.66 -10.55
CA GLU A 104 17.33 -23.44 -9.41
C GLU A 104 15.85 -23.84 -9.51
N PHE A 105 15.54 -25.08 -9.20
CA PHE A 105 14.16 -25.53 -9.06
C PHE A 105 13.72 -25.38 -7.61
N LEU A 106 12.66 -24.62 -7.40
CA LEU A 106 12.03 -24.44 -6.09
C LEU A 106 10.71 -25.19 -6.02
N SER A 107 10.57 -26.05 -5.01
CA SER A 107 9.30 -26.70 -4.68
C SER A 107 8.42 -25.84 -3.74
N TRP A 108 8.94 -24.70 -3.29
CA TRP A 108 8.24 -23.81 -2.39
C TRP A 108 7.02 -23.15 -3.04
N PRO A 109 5.94 -22.90 -2.28
CA PRO A 109 4.77 -22.20 -2.80
C PRO A 109 5.09 -20.73 -3.12
N GLN A 110 4.35 -20.17 -4.09
CA GLN A 110 4.31 -18.73 -4.30
C GLN A 110 3.70 -18.03 -3.08
N LEU A 111 4.26 -16.91 -2.67
CA LEU A 111 3.75 -16.11 -1.56
C LEU A 111 2.28 -15.71 -1.77
N ALA A 112 1.88 -15.38 -3.00
CA ALA A 112 0.49 -15.06 -3.34
C ALA A 112 -0.51 -16.18 -2.98
N LYS A 113 -0.09 -17.46 -3.01
CA LYS A 113 -0.96 -18.61 -2.72
C LYS A 113 -1.06 -18.96 -1.23
N VAL A 114 -0.16 -18.42 -0.41
CA VAL A 114 -0.05 -18.74 1.02
C VAL A 114 -0.03 -17.50 1.90
N LEU A 115 -0.39 -16.35 1.33
CA LEU A 115 -0.31 -15.04 1.98
C LEU A 115 -1.12 -14.99 3.28
N ASP A 116 -2.31 -15.61 3.28
CA ASP A 116 -3.22 -15.74 4.42
C ASP A 116 -2.65 -16.60 5.55
N LYS A 117 -1.67 -17.47 5.25
CA LYS A 117 -1.05 -18.41 6.21
C LYS A 117 0.24 -17.88 6.84
N VAL A 118 0.81 -16.80 6.32
CA VAL A 118 2.05 -16.23 6.82
C VAL A 118 1.87 -15.74 8.27
N PRO A 119 2.61 -16.25 9.27
CA PRO A 119 2.48 -15.77 10.64
C PRO A 119 3.13 -14.39 10.82
N ASP A 120 2.69 -13.65 11.84
CA ASP A 120 3.15 -12.26 12.06
C ASP A 120 4.65 -12.15 12.39
N ASP A 121 5.21 -13.14 13.07
CA ASP A 121 6.63 -13.20 13.40
C ASP A 121 7.51 -13.44 12.17
N ALA A 122 6.97 -14.05 11.11
CA ALA A 122 7.67 -14.24 9.85
C ALA A 122 7.75 -12.96 8.99
N VAL A 123 6.84 -11.98 9.19
CA VAL A 123 6.78 -10.77 8.36
C VAL A 123 8.13 -10.05 8.28
N ARG A 124 8.79 -9.86 9.43
CA ARG A 124 10.12 -9.20 9.49
C ARG A 124 11.21 -9.99 8.79
N VAL A 125 11.19 -11.30 8.96
CA VAL A 125 12.19 -12.18 8.35
C VAL A 125 12.07 -12.17 6.83
N LEU A 126 10.85 -12.33 6.32
CA LEU A 126 10.60 -12.39 4.89
C LEU A 126 10.87 -11.05 4.20
N ILE A 127 10.41 -9.93 4.78
CA ILE A 127 10.63 -8.63 4.16
C ILE A 127 12.11 -8.22 4.16
N LYS A 128 12.86 -8.56 5.21
CA LYS A 128 14.30 -8.36 5.26
C LYS A 128 15.00 -9.11 4.12
N GLN A 129 14.67 -10.39 3.93
CA GLN A 129 15.24 -11.20 2.86
C GLN A 129 14.91 -10.68 1.48
N LEU A 130 13.68 -10.17 1.28
CA LEU A 130 13.30 -9.50 0.03
C LEU A 130 14.16 -8.24 -0.21
N VAL A 131 14.39 -7.45 0.83
CA VAL A 131 15.24 -6.25 0.75
C VAL A 131 16.69 -6.64 0.44
N ASP A 132 17.21 -7.72 1.02
CA ASP A 132 18.55 -8.21 0.73
C ASP A 132 18.70 -8.61 -0.75
N ALA A 133 17.68 -9.26 -1.34
CA ALA A 133 17.64 -9.57 -2.77
C ALA A 133 17.62 -8.30 -3.65
N VAL A 134 16.78 -7.33 -3.29
CA VAL A 134 16.67 -6.06 -4.03
C VAL A 134 17.95 -5.25 -3.96
N ARG A 135 18.56 -5.12 -2.77
CA ARG A 135 19.86 -4.44 -2.59
C ARG A 135 20.99 -5.10 -3.36
N TYR A 136 20.97 -6.43 -3.42
CA TYR A 136 21.94 -7.15 -4.23
C TYR A 136 21.81 -6.79 -5.72
N LEU A 137 20.58 -6.75 -6.26
CA LEU A 137 20.35 -6.30 -7.63
C LEU A 137 20.78 -4.83 -7.85
N GLU A 138 20.45 -3.94 -6.92
CA GLU A 138 20.87 -2.52 -6.97
C GLU A 138 22.40 -2.39 -6.97
N SER A 139 23.13 -3.22 -6.21
CA SER A 139 24.60 -3.21 -6.20
C SER A 139 25.24 -3.58 -7.55
N LEU A 140 24.47 -4.26 -8.41
CA LEU A 140 24.85 -4.60 -9.79
C LEU A 140 24.25 -3.61 -10.82
N ASN A 141 23.65 -2.52 -10.37
CA ASN A 141 22.90 -1.57 -11.18
C ASN A 141 21.73 -2.23 -11.95
N ILE A 142 21.08 -3.21 -11.35
CA ILE A 142 19.94 -3.93 -11.92
C ILE A 142 18.67 -3.60 -11.13
N VAL A 143 17.57 -3.34 -11.84
CA VAL A 143 16.22 -3.19 -11.28
C VAL A 143 15.34 -4.36 -11.72
N HIS A 144 14.58 -4.92 -10.77
CA HIS A 144 13.69 -6.07 -11.03
C HIS A 144 12.43 -5.69 -11.81
N ARG A 145 11.79 -4.60 -11.47
CA ARG A 145 10.57 -3.99 -12.05
C ARG A 145 9.24 -4.75 -11.84
N ASP A 146 9.27 -5.99 -11.38
CA ASP A 146 8.06 -6.80 -11.18
C ASP A 146 8.09 -7.56 -9.82
N ILE A 147 8.45 -6.83 -8.75
CA ILE A 147 8.41 -7.39 -7.38
C ILE A 147 6.96 -7.43 -6.93
N LYS A 148 6.46 -8.64 -6.67
CA LYS A 148 5.09 -8.91 -6.23
C LYS A 148 4.99 -10.32 -5.62
N PRO A 149 3.95 -10.64 -4.85
CA PRO A 149 3.80 -11.96 -4.19
C PRO A 149 3.82 -13.15 -5.15
N GLU A 150 3.41 -13.00 -6.42
CA GLU A 150 3.45 -14.05 -7.42
C GLU A 150 4.88 -14.42 -7.84
N ASN A 151 5.81 -13.47 -7.74
CA ASN A 151 7.22 -13.65 -8.10
C ASN A 151 8.10 -13.94 -6.86
N ILE A 152 7.51 -14.21 -5.73
CA ILE A 152 8.16 -14.54 -4.47
C ILE A 152 7.75 -15.94 -4.05
N HIS A 153 8.72 -16.80 -3.76
CA HIS A 153 8.48 -18.10 -3.17
C HIS A 153 8.99 -18.14 -1.73
N VAL A 154 8.25 -18.82 -0.86
CA VAL A 154 8.57 -18.93 0.57
C VAL A 154 8.59 -20.39 1.00
N SER A 155 9.50 -20.73 1.92
CA SER A 155 9.54 -22.07 2.49
C SER A 155 8.29 -22.37 3.33
N ASP A 156 7.95 -23.64 3.51
CA ASP A 156 6.74 -24.06 4.23
C ASP A 156 6.71 -23.58 5.69
N ASP A 157 7.86 -23.36 6.29
CA ASP A 157 8.04 -22.81 7.65
C ASP A 157 8.10 -21.28 7.71
N PHE A 158 7.95 -20.59 6.58
CA PHE A 158 8.04 -19.14 6.40
C PHE A 158 9.35 -18.51 6.90
N LYS A 159 10.46 -19.25 6.92
CA LYS A 159 11.78 -18.74 7.34
C LYS A 159 12.67 -18.32 6.19
N LYS A 160 12.36 -18.76 4.98
CA LYS A 160 13.16 -18.48 3.79
C LYS A 160 12.28 -17.93 2.67
N LEU A 161 12.86 -16.99 1.93
CA LEU A 161 12.25 -16.34 0.77
C LEU A 161 13.24 -16.37 -0.40
N LYS A 162 12.72 -16.56 -1.61
CA LYS A 162 13.45 -16.29 -2.84
C LYS A 162 12.61 -15.43 -3.79
N LEU A 163 13.24 -14.42 -4.36
CA LEU A 163 12.68 -13.60 -5.42
C LEU A 163 13.01 -14.26 -6.76
N LEU A 164 12.00 -14.46 -7.58
CA LEU A 164 12.03 -15.13 -8.87
C LEU A 164 11.69 -14.17 -10.01
N ASP A 165 11.66 -14.70 -11.21
CA ASP A 165 11.24 -14.07 -12.48
C ASP A 165 12.04 -12.82 -12.88
N LEU A 166 13.30 -13.05 -13.17
CA LEU A 166 14.23 -12.03 -13.68
C LEU A 166 13.98 -11.66 -15.17
N GLY A 167 12.82 -12.03 -15.73
CA GLY A 167 12.50 -11.84 -17.14
C GLY A 167 12.23 -10.39 -17.56
N VAL A 168 12.13 -9.46 -16.61
CA VAL A 168 11.87 -8.04 -16.88
C VAL A 168 12.92 -7.10 -16.31
N ILE A 169 14.07 -7.64 -15.85
CA ILE A 169 15.17 -6.85 -15.30
C ILE A 169 15.75 -5.85 -16.32
N ARG A 170 16.33 -4.76 -15.78
CA ARG A 170 16.96 -3.68 -16.56
C ARG A 170 18.18 -3.13 -15.82
N GLU A 171 19.14 -2.60 -16.56
CA GLU A 171 20.25 -1.83 -16.00
C GLU A 171 19.85 -0.37 -15.76
N PHE A 172 20.35 0.25 -14.68
CA PHE A 172 20.02 1.64 -14.30
C PHE A 172 20.47 2.67 -15.32
N ASP A 173 21.63 2.46 -15.95
CA ASP A 173 22.32 3.47 -16.76
C ASP A 173 21.95 3.46 -18.26
N ASN A 174 20.97 2.68 -18.69
CA ASN A 174 20.63 2.55 -20.10
C ASN A 174 19.76 3.73 -20.57
N LYS A 175 20.40 4.90 -20.80
CA LYS A 175 19.77 6.15 -21.27
C LYS A 175 19.22 6.05 -22.71
N ASN A 176 19.62 5.02 -23.49
CA ASN A 176 19.24 4.87 -24.89
C ASN A 176 17.99 4.02 -25.12
N GLU A 177 17.30 3.65 -24.08
CA GLU A 177 16.00 2.99 -24.19
C GLU A 177 14.87 4.04 -24.16
N ASP A 178 14.83 4.89 -25.16
CA ASP A 178 13.65 5.69 -25.47
C ASP A 178 12.45 4.77 -25.61
N GLY A 179 11.52 4.83 -24.67
CA GLY A 179 10.10 4.47 -24.73
C GLY A 179 9.61 3.23 -25.51
N ILE A 180 10.45 2.61 -26.33
CA ILE A 180 10.11 1.60 -27.34
C ILE A 180 10.10 0.17 -26.76
N THR A 181 10.76 -0.09 -25.64
CA THR A 181 10.85 -1.44 -25.08
C THR A 181 9.63 -1.92 -24.32
N ASP A 182 8.76 -1.01 -23.91
CA ASP A 182 7.42 -1.30 -23.49
C ASP A 182 6.45 -0.80 -24.59
N ASN A 183 6.38 -1.52 -25.69
CA ASN A 183 5.27 -1.38 -26.64
C ASN A 183 3.98 -1.55 -25.85
N GLY A 184 3.41 -0.42 -25.42
CA GLY A 184 2.37 -0.25 -24.38
C GLY A 184 1.03 -0.95 -24.65
N LEU A 185 1.01 -1.95 -25.52
CA LEU A 185 -0.20 -2.63 -25.97
C LEU A 185 -0.27 -4.12 -25.56
N ALA A 186 0.79 -4.73 -25.04
CA ALA A 186 0.85 -6.19 -24.94
C ALA A 186 1.04 -6.79 -23.55
N ARG A 187 1.22 -6.02 -22.46
CA ARG A 187 1.37 -6.62 -21.11
C ARG A 187 0.07 -6.58 -20.32
N PRO A 188 -0.21 -7.61 -19.51
CA PRO A 188 -1.40 -7.63 -18.66
C PRO A 188 -1.29 -6.51 -17.64
N PHE A 189 -1.88 -5.38 -17.98
CA PHE A 189 -1.88 -4.14 -17.21
C PHE A 189 -2.43 -4.33 -15.76
N LEU A 190 -3.30 -5.31 -15.54
CA LEU A 190 -3.99 -5.46 -14.26
C LEU A 190 -3.11 -6.01 -13.14
N ALA A 191 -2.39 -7.09 -13.36
CA ALA A 191 -1.64 -7.75 -12.29
C ALA A 191 -0.37 -6.99 -11.89
N THR A 192 0.30 -6.32 -12.83
CA THR A 192 1.52 -5.56 -12.57
C THR A 192 1.23 -4.13 -12.10
N ALA A 193 0.14 -3.52 -12.56
CA ALA A 193 -0.25 -2.16 -12.18
C ALA A 193 -0.42 -1.99 -10.67
N GLN A 194 -1.01 -2.95 -10.01
CA GLN A 194 -1.26 -2.99 -8.57
C GLN A 194 0.01 -2.77 -7.71
N TYR A 195 1.15 -3.32 -8.15
CA TYR A 195 2.45 -3.19 -7.47
C TYR A 195 3.37 -2.15 -8.12
N SER A 196 2.91 -1.41 -9.10
CA SER A 196 3.69 -0.34 -9.75
C SER A 196 3.50 0.98 -9.03
N SER A 197 4.59 1.74 -8.87
CA SER A 197 4.50 3.10 -8.34
C SER A 197 3.81 4.05 -9.32
N PRO A 198 3.15 5.13 -8.85
CA PRO A 198 2.45 6.07 -9.71
C PRO A 198 3.30 6.61 -10.86
N GLU A 199 4.51 7.08 -10.55
CA GLU A 199 5.43 7.66 -11.52
C GLU A 199 5.88 6.65 -12.59
N TYR A 200 6.07 5.39 -12.21
CA TYR A 200 6.42 4.33 -13.15
C TYR A 200 5.22 3.90 -14.00
N LEU A 201 4.05 3.72 -13.39
CA LEU A 201 2.83 3.28 -14.06
C LEU A 201 2.36 4.28 -15.13
N PHE A 202 2.42 5.57 -14.80
CA PHE A 202 1.95 6.66 -15.67
C PHE A 202 3.07 7.35 -16.45
N ARG A 203 4.33 6.86 -16.32
CA ARG A 203 5.52 7.42 -17.00
C ARG A 203 5.69 8.92 -16.73
N LEU A 204 5.56 9.30 -15.45
CA LEU A 204 5.66 10.70 -15.03
C LEU A 204 7.10 11.19 -14.89
N ASP A 205 8.04 10.27 -14.71
CA ASP A 205 9.46 10.55 -14.50
C ASP A 205 10.33 9.82 -15.51
N GLU A 206 11.47 10.45 -15.82
CA GLU A 206 12.52 9.86 -16.67
C GLU A 206 13.15 8.61 -16.00
N PRO A 207 13.65 7.63 -16.78
CA PRO A 207 14.26 6.41 -16.28
C PRO A 207 15.62 6.67 -15.63
N THR A 208 15.62 7.28 -14.47
CA THR A 208 16.80 7.62 -13.66
C THR A 208 16.97 6.64 -12.50
N GLU A 209 18.14 6.65 -11.86
CA GLU A 209 18.38 5.90 -10.62
C GLU A 209 17.31 6.20 -9.53
N LYS A 210 16.89 7.47 -9.43
CA LYS A 210 15.82 7.88 -8.51
C LYS A 210 14.51 7.17 -8.81
N LEU A 211 14.09 7.08 -10.09
CA LEU A 211 12.89 6.36 -10.52
C LEU A 211 12.97 4.89 -10.11
N TRP A 212 14.10 4.23 -10.39
CA TRP A 212 14.26 2.81 -10.10
C TRP A 212 14.29 2.50 -8.61
N ARG A 213 15.00 3.31 -7.84
CA ARG A 213 15.00 3.20 -6.38
C ARG A 213 13.60 3.46 -5.81
N GLY A 214 12.91 4.49 -6.30
CA GLY A 214 11.54 4.80 -5.92
C GLY A 214 10.57 3.66 -6.20
N LEU A 215 10.69 3.03 -7.37
CA LEU A 215 9.91 1.85 -7.75
C LEU A 215 10.19 0.66 -6.83
N ASN A 216 11.47 0.34 -6.59
CA ASN A 216 11.86 -0.76 -5.70
C ASN A 216 11.28 -0.57 -4.29
N ILE A 217 11.41 0.63 -3.71
CA ILE A 217 10.84 0.95 -2.39
C ILE A 217 9.32 0.75 -2.38
N TYR A 218 8.62 1.23 -3.43
CA TYR A 218 7.17 1.10 -3.53
C TYR A 218 6.74 -0.38 -3.61
N GLN A 219 7.38 -1.18 -4.46
CA GLN A 219 7.08 -2.59 -4.65
C GLN A 219 7.33 -3.41 -3.38
N VAL A 220 8.46 -3.19 -2.71
CA VAL A 220 8.77 -3.83 -1.42
C VAL A 220 7.76 -3.40 -0.35
N GLY A 221 7.37 -2.12 -0.34
CA GLY A 221 6.34 -1.60 0.56
C GLY A 221 4.96 -2.23 0.32
N ALA A 222 4.59 -2.48 -0.94
CA ALA A 222 3.35 -3.16 -1.30
C ALA A 222 3.35 -4.64 -0.84
N VAL A 223 4.46 -5.36 -1.01
CA VAL A 223 4.62 -6.71 -0.47
C VAL A 223 4.55 -6.72 1.06
N LEU A 224 5.16 -5.73 1.73
CA LEU A 224 5.06 -5.59 3.19
C LEU A 224 3.61 -5.33 3.64
N HIS A 225 2.87 -4.49 2.91
CA HIS A 225 1.45 -4.26 3.16
C HIS A 225 0.65 -5.57 3.07
N ASP A 226 0.86 -6.35 2.02
CA ASP A 226 0.18 -7.63 1.80
C ASP A 226 0.51 -8.65 2.88
N LEU A 227 1.78 -8.76 3.28
CA LEU A 227 2.22 -9.60 4.39
C LEU A 227 1.53 -9.25 5.71
N ILE A 228 1.22 -7.96 5.95
CA ILE A 228 0.52 -7.49 7.14
C ILE A 228 -0.98 -7.75 7.04
N ASN A 229 -1.61 -7.40 5.91
CA ASN A 229 -3.06 -7.55 5.70
C ASN A 229 -3.50 -8.99 5.41
N LYS A 230 -2.57 -9.85 4.99
CA LYS A 230 -2.83 -11.22 4.53
C LYS A 230 -3.68 -11.27 3.25
N GLU A 231 -3.73 -10.18 2.53
CA GLU A 231 -4.41 -10.04 1.25
C GLU A 231 -3.68 -9.03 0.34
N PRO A 232 -3.88 -9.13 -0.99
CA PRO A 232 -3.24 -8.23 -1.94
C PRO A 232 -3.67 -6.77 -1.77
N ILE A 233 -2.74 -5.85 -1.97
CA ILE A 233 -3.01 -4.40 -2.00
C ILE A 233 -4.07 -4.08 -3.09
N PHE A 234 -4.99 -3.15 -2.83
CA PHE A 234 -6.08 -2.77 -3.74
C PHE A 234 -6.97 -3.96 -4.17
N ASN A 235 -7.17 -4.93 -3.28
CA ASN A 235 -7.94 -6.15 -3.57
C ASN A 235 -9.36 -5.85 -4.05
N GLU A 236 -10.04 -4.86 -3.47
CA GLU A 236 -11.39 -4.44 -3.87
C GLU A 236 -11.45 -4.02 -5.34
N GLU A 237 -10.50 -3.18 -5.78
CA GLU A 237 -10.41 -2.70 -7.16
C GLU A 237 -10.05 -3.83 -8.14
N MET A 238 -9.24 -4.79 -7.68
CA MET A 238 -8.89 -5.98 -8.47
C MET A 238 -10.09 -6.89 -8.71
N LEU A 239 -10.96 -7.08 -7.72
CA LEU A 239 -12.17 -7.90 -7.84
C LEU A 239 -13.16 -7.37 -8.89
N VAL A 240 -13.20 -6.05 -9.08
CA VAL A 240 -14.06 -5.42 -10.13
C VAL A 240 -13.54 -5.69 -11.54
N LYS A 241 -12.30 -6.18 -11.71
CA LYS A 241 -11.64 -6.46 -13.01
C LYS A 241 -11.60 -5.25 -13.97
N ASN A 242 -11.61 -4.03 -13.41
CA ASN A 242 -11.50 -2.79 -14.17
C ASN A 242 -10.11 -2.17 -13.97
N ARG A 243 -9.29 -2.22 -15.02
CA ARG A 243 -7.91 -1.70 -15.00
C ARG A 243 -7.80 -0.21 -14.60
N TRP A 244 -8.80 0.59 -14.94
CA TRP A 244 -8.80 2.01 -14.63
C TRP A 244 -9.05 2.29 -13.14
N LEU A 245 -9.84 1.44 -12.47
CA LEU A 245 -10.03 1.54 -11.02
C LEU A 245 -8.74 1.20 -10.29
N VAL A 246 -8.00 0.18 -10.71
CA VAL A 246 -6.69 -0.15 -10.15
C VAL A 246 -5.68 0.98 -10.38
N ALA A 247 -5.61 1.52 -11.60
CA ALA A 247 -4.73 2.64 -11.91
C ALA A 247 -5.08 3.89 -11.09
N ARG A 248 -6.38 4.20 -10.93
CA ARG A 248 -6.84 5.29 -10.06
C ARG A 248 -6.44 5.04 -8.61
N ALA A 249 -6.63 3.83 -8.07
CA ALA A 249 -6.25 3.49 -6.70
C ALA A 249 -4.74 3.66 -6.48
N VAL A 250 -3.90 3.19 -7.40
CA VAL A 250 -2.45 3.40 -7.37
C VAL A 250 -2.10 4.88 -7.27
N LEU A 251 -2.82 5.74 -8.00
CA LEU A 251 -2.55 7.18 -8.04
C LEU A 251 -3.06 7.91 -6.79
N THR A 252 -4.25 7.56 -6.30
CA THR A 252 -4.99 8.39 -5.34
C THR A 252 -5.27 7.74 -3.99
N LYS A 253 -5.44 6.40 -3.94
CA LYS A 253 -5.86 5.70 -2.70
C LYS A 253 -4.66 5.43 -1.81
N THR A 254 -4.70 5.89 -0.56
CA THR A 254 -3.75 5.47 0.47
C THR A 254 -4.15 4.08 0.96
N PRO A 255 -3.29 3.07 0.84
CA PRO A 255 -3.60 1.74 1.37
C PRO A 255 -3.84 1.77 2.88
N SER A 256 -4.86 1.04 3.33
CA SER A 256 -5.23 0.94 4.75
C SER A 256 -4.96 -0.46 5.28
N PHE A 257 -4.91 -0.58 6.60
CA PHE A 257 -4.80 -1.87 7.28
C PHE A 257 -6.15 -2.24 7.89
N ILE A 258 -6.62 -3.46 7.60
CA ILE A 258 -7.96 -3.93 7.96
C ILE A 258 -8.07 -4.27 9.45
N ASP A 259 -6.96 -4.60 10.10
CA ASP A 259 -7.02 -5.05 11.49
C ASP A 259 -7.32 -3.91 12.47
N VAL A 260 -8.15 -4.24 13.46
CA VAL A 260 -8.56 -3.33 14.54
C VAL A 260 -7.43 -3.13 15.57
N ASN A 261 -6.44 -4.02 15.62
CA ASN A 261 -5.33 -3.93 16.57
C ASN A 261 -4.25 -2.98 16.06
N VAL A 262 -4.33 -1.73 16.47
CA VAL A 262 -3.37 -0.66 16.11
C VAL A 262 -1.92 -1.03 16.49
N ASN A 263 -1.72 -1.85 17.52
CA ASN A 263 -0.39 -2.24 18.00
C ASN A 263 0.20 -3.44 17.25
N ARG A 264 -0.63 -4.20 16.53
CA ARG A 264 -0.16 -5.34 15.74
C ARG A 264 0.71 -4.81 14.59
N LEU A 265 1.97 -5.23 14.55
CA LEU A 265 2.93 -4.84 13.51
C LEU A 265 2.97 -3.31 13.24
N ALA A 266 2.86 -2.49 14.29
CA ALA A 266 2.70 -1.04 14.15
C ALA A 266 3.88 -0.36 13.44
N ARG A 267 5.11 -0.86 13.62
CA ARG A 267 6.31 -0.34 12.94
C ARG A 267 6.30 -0.70 11.47
N GLU A 268 5.95 -1.93 11.18
CA GLU A 268 5.84 -2.50 9.84
C GLU A 268 4.76 -1.77 9.04
N LYS A 269 3.59 -1.50 9.65
CA LYS A 269 2.53 -0.67 9.06
C LYS A 269 3.02 0.74 8.74
N ALA A 270 3.68 1.41 9.69
CA ALA A 270 4.21 2.75 9.48
C ALA A 270 5.27 2.78 8.36
N LEU A 271 6.12 1.76 8.26
CA LEU A 271 7.10 1.64 7.18
C LEU A 271 6.41 1.41 5.84
N ALA A 272 5.44 0.48 5.77
CA ALA A 272 4.68 0.21 4.55
C ALA A 272 4.01 1.47 4.01
N LEU A 273 3.35 2.28 4.86
CA LEU A 273 2.72 3.55 4.45
C LEU A 273 3.73 4.55 3.90
N ARG A 274 4.93 4.67 4.50
CA ARG A 274 6.00 5.52 3.96
C ARG A 274 6.47 5.05 2.59
N CYS A 275 6.63 3.74 2.40
CA CYS A 275 7.00 3.14 1.12
C CYS A 275 5.94 3.39 0.04
N LEU A 276 4.67 3.44 0.42
CA LEU A 276 3.53 3.62 -0.48
C LEU A 276 3.13 5.09 -0.70
N SER A 277 3.93 6.05 -0.21
CA SER A 277 3.77 7.47 -0.53
C SER A 277 3.71 7.67 -2.04
N LYS A 278 2.74 8.46 -2.52
CA LYS A 278 2.51 8.68 -3.95
C LYS A 278 3.58 9.56 -4.59
N ASP A 279 4.14 10.47 -3.82
CA ASP A 279 5.22 11.34 -4.24
C ASP A 279 6.57 10.60 -4.10
N ILE A 280 7.33 10.52 -5.19
CA ILE A 280 8.62 9.84 -5.25
C ILE A 280 9.67 10.53 -4.38
N ASP A 281 9.68 11.89 -4.32
CA ASP A 281 10.63 12.65 -3.52
C ASP A 281 10.41 12.43 -2.03
N ILE A 282 9.15 12.48 -1.61
CA ILE A 282 8.76 12.17 -0.24
C ILE A 282 9.14 10.74 0.09
N ARG A 283 8.79 9.77 -0.75
CA ARG A 283 9.06 8.34 -0.53
C ARG A 283 10.55 8.06 -0.37
N THR A 284 11.38 8.54 -1.30
CA THR A 284 12.83 8.28 -1.28
C THR A 284 13.57 9.05 -0.18
N SER A 285 13.01 10.16 0.32
CA SER A 285 13.55 10.89 1.47
C SER A 285 13.21 10.23 2.81
N LEU A 286 12.02 9.61 2.93
CA LEU A 286 11.51 9.04 4.18
C LEU A 286 11.93 7.58 4.41
N VAL A 287 12.36 6.85 3.36
CA VAL A 287 12.62 5.42 3.44
C VAL A 287 14.07 5.12 3.06
N LYS A 288 14.74 4.39 3.95
CA LYS A 288 16.07 3.80 3.73
C LYS A 288 15.97 2.29 3.87
N TRP A 289 16.82 1.55 3.17
CA TRP A 289 16.84 0.09 3.27
C TRP A 289 17.10 -0.41 4.70
N GLU A 290 17.84 0.36 5.50
CA GLU A 290 18.11 0.08 6.92
C GLU A 290 16.84 0.04 7.78
N ASP A 291 15.75 0.73 7.38
CA ASP A 291 14.47 0.73 8.11
C ASP A 291 13.79 -0.65 8.14
N PHE A 292 14.11 -1.52 7.17
CA PHE A 292 13.54 -2.86 7.06
C PHE A 292 14.22 -3.92 7.94
N TYR A 293 15.36 -3.59 8.56
CA TYR A 293 16.07 -4.57 9.42
C TYR A 293 15.50 -4.65 10.83
N PHE A 294 14.67 -3.70 11.25
CA PHE A 294 13.94 -3.63 12.53
C PHE A 294 14.77 -3.88 13.81
N ASP A 295 16.01 -4.28 13.66
CA ASP A 295 16.90 -4.72 14.76
C ASP A 295 17.62 -3.56 15.45
N ASN A 296 17.41 -2.30 15.01
CA ASN A 296 18.11 -1.15 15.54
C ASN A 296 17.74 -0.87 16.98
N ALA A 297 18.54 -1.39 17.91
CA ALA A 297 18.51 -1.09 19.34
C ALA A 297 18.66 0.42 19.66
N THR A 298 18.97 1.23 18.65
CA THR A 298 19.22 2.68 18.74
C THR A 298 18.02 3.55 18.40
N ASP A 299 16.88 2.98 17.95
CA ASP A 299 15.66 3.76 17.70
C ASP A 299 15.14 4.32 19.04
N PRO A 300 15.12 5.67 19.22
CA PRO A 300 14.61 6.30 20.45
C PRO A 300 13.19 5.87 20.81
N LEU A 301 12.35 5.60 19.81
CA LEU A 301 10.97 5.13 20.02
C LEU A 301 10.92 3.72 20.59
N ILE A 302 11.82 2.83 20.17
CA ILE A 302 11.93 1.47 20.73
C ILE A 302 12.47 1.54 22.16
N SER A 303 13.48 2.36 22.39
CA SER A 303 14.06 2.58 23.72
C SER A 303 13.01 3.13 24.67
N LEU A 304 12.18 4.07 24.21
CA LEU A 304 11.07 4.60 24.97
C LEU A 304 10.01 3.52 25.27
N ARG A 305 9.59 2.74 24.25
CA ARG A 305 8.60 1.66 24.40
C ARG A 305 9.10 0.59 25.37
N ARG A 306 10.37 0.16 25.26
CA ARG A 306 11.00 -0.80 26.19
C ARG A 306 11.01 -0.25 27.62
N ARG A 307 11.31 1.03 27.80
CA ARG A 307 11.32 1.71 29.09
C ARG A 307 9.92 1.83 29.71
N LEU A 308 8.90 2.04 28.88
CA LEU A 308 7.50 2.09 29.31
C LEU A 308 6.97 0.70 29.66
N SER A 309 7.28 -0.35 28.88
CA SER A 309 6.86 -1.72 29.15
C SER A 309 7.51 -2.32 30.41
N GLN A 310 8.74 -1.90 30.76
CA GLN A 310 9.37 -2.28 32.02
C GLN A 310 8.72 -1.65 33.25
N LYS A 311 8.07 -0.49 33.10
CA LYS A 311 7.33 0.16 34.18
C LYS A 311 5.95 -0.44 34.45
N THR A 312 5.37 -1.17 33.51
CA THR A 312 4.03 -1.77 33.63
C THR A 312 3.96 -2.94 34.63
N ASN A 313 5.10 -3.46 35.08
CA ASN A 313 5.15 -4.53 36.09
C ASN A 313 5.05 -4.04 37.54
N VAL A 314 4.87 -2.74 37.79
CA VAL A 314 4.74 -2.16 39.11
C VAL A 314 3.57 -1.16 39.08
N THR A 315 2.36 -1.62 39.29
CA THR A 315 1.23 -0.99 40.00
C THR A 315 -0.12 -1.47 39.44
N GLN A 316 -0.88 -2.10 40.32
CA GLN A 316 -2.29 -2.53 40.14
C GLN A 316 -3.31 -1.36 40.16
N ASN A 317 -2.94 -0.15 39.72
CA ASN A 317 -3.82 1.03 39.79
C ASN A 317 -4.08 1.71 38.45
N ASN A 318 -4.10 0.96 37.32
CA ASN A 318 -4.11 1.60 36.01
C ASN A 318 -5.29 1.31 35.07
N ASP A 319 -6.40 0.71 35.56
CA ASP A 319 -7.58 0.50 34.69
C ASP A 319 -8.18 1.84 34.23
N ASN A 320 -8.24 2.84 35.09
CA ASN A 320 -8.74 4.16 34.72
C ASN A 320 -7.83 4.90 33.70
N THR A 321 -6.52 4.80 33.87
CA THR A 321 -5.58 5.46 32.95
C THR A 321 -5.59 4.80 31.55
N LYS A 322 -5.76 3.48 31.50
CA LYS A 322 -5.86 2.73 30.26
C LYS A 322 -7.13 3.09 29.50
N ILE A 323 -8.27 3.13 30.17
CA ILE A 323 -9.55 3.45 29.54
C ILE A 323 -9.59 4.90 29.03
N VAL A 324 -9.00 5.84 29.75
CA VAL A 324 -8.86 7.25 29.30
C VAL A 324 -7.99 7.33 28.05
N PHE A 325 -6.89 6.58 27.99
CA PHE A 325 -6.02 6.51 26.81
C PHE A 325 -6.76 5.92 25.60
N GLU A 326 -7.51 4.83 25.79
CA GLU A 326 -8.28 4.18 24.73
C GLU A 326 -9.40 5.10 24.22
N ARG A 327 -10.11 5.83 25.09
CA ARG A 327 -11.11 6.83 24.73
C ARG A 327 -10.52 7.96 23.90
N ASN A 328 -9.39 8.51 24.31
CA ASN A 328 -8.70 9.58 23.57
C ASN A 328 -8.23 9.12 22.19
N ASN A 329 -7.71 7.89 22.08
CA ASN A 329 -7.34 7.32 20.80
C ASN A 329 -8.55 7.08 19.87
N TYR A 330 -9.68 6.64 20.43
CA TYR A 330 -10.92 6.45 19.71
C TYR A 330 -11.44 7.78 19.13
N ILE A 331 -11.53 8.82 19.97
CA ILE A 331 -11.94 10.16 19.54
C ILE A 331 -11.01 10.71 18.46
N ARG A 332 -9.69 10.59 18.64
CA ARG A 332 -8.71 11.04 17.68
C ARG A 332 -8.82 10.30 16.34
N GLY A 333 -9.04 8.99 16.38
CA GLY A 333 -9.23 8.18 15.17
C GLY A 333 -10.46 8.58 14.37
N ILE A 334 -11.59 8.84 15.05
CA ILE A 334 -12.82 9.33 14.44
C ILE A 334 -12.61 10.73 13.87
N SER A 335 -12.02 11.64 14.63
CA SER A 335 -11.83 13.03 14.20
C SER A 335 -11.00 13.15 12.93
N GLU A 336 -9.91 12.39 12.80
CA GLU A 336 -9.09 12.41 11.59
C GLU A 336 -9.79 11.81 10.38
N LYS A 337 -10.56 10.75 10.54
CA LYS A 337 -11.32 10.15 9.43
C LYS A 337 -12.43 11.10 8.94
N ILE A 338 -13.20 11.71 9.84
CA ILE A 338 -14.20 12.72 9.49
C ILE A 338 -13.53 13.91 8.78
N ARG A 339 -12.39 14.39 9.28
CA ARG A 339 -11.65 15.49 8.65
C ARG A 339 -11.28 15.17 7.19
N ILE A 340 -10.82 13.94 6.93
CA ILE A 340 -10.47 13.50 5.57
C ILE A 340 -11.69 13.50 4.66
N GLU A 341 -12.84 12.97 5.12
CA GLU A 341 -14.09 12.99 4.34
C GLU A 341 -14.55 14.41 4.05
N LEU A 342 -14.52 15.30 5.07
CA LEU A 342 -14.94 16.69 4.89
C LEU A 342 -14.02 17.47 3.93
N ILE A 343 -12.71 17.23 3.96
CA ILE A 343 -11.77 17.86 3.01
C ILE A 343 -12.04 17.38 1.58
N ASP A 344 -12.37 16.11 1.39
CA ASP A 344 -12.67 15.56 0.06
C ASP A 344 -13.94 16.21 -0.53
N VAL A 345 -14.96 16.42 0.30
CA VAL A 345 -16.25 17.04 -0.12
C VAL A 345 -16.12 18.56 -0.31
N CYS A 346 -15.52 19.26 0.65
CA CYS A 346 -15.46 20.72 0.66
C CYS A 346 -14.39 21.30 -0.27
N GLY A 347 -13.31 20.54 -0.52
CA GLY A 347 -12.23 20.94 -1.41
C GLY A 347 -11.59 22.28 -1.05
N LYS A 348 -11.26 23.07 -2.09
CA LYS A 348 -10.69 24.43 -1.92
C LYS A 348 -11.74 25.51 -1.74
N GLN A 349 -13.01 25.22 -2.03
CA GLN A 349 -14.09 26.21 -2.01
C GLN A 349 -14.56 26.51 -0.59
N LEU A 350 -14.49 25.51 0.29
CA LEU A 350 -14.85 25.65 1.70
C LEU A 350 -13.75 25.03 2.59
N PRO A 351 -12.67 25.76 2.89
CA PRO A 351 -11.55 25.23 3.67
C PRO A 351 -11.97 24.75 5.05
N VAL A 352 -11.58 23.52 5.39
CA VAL A 352 -11.88 22.86 6.66
C VAL A 352 -10.67 22.90 7.57
N VAL A 353 -10.80 23.47 8.76
CA VAL A 353 -9.77 23.51 9.80
C VAL A 353 -10.29 22.77 11.04
N MET A 354 -9.44 21.97 11.67
CA MET A 354 -9.70 21.31 12.93
C MET A 354 -8.82 21.95 14.02
N PRO A 355 -9.33 22.94 14.77
CA PRO A 355 -8.54 23.60 15.81
C PRO A 355 -8.29 22.65 16.98
N THR A 356 -7.12 22.78 17.59
CA THR A 356 -6.76 22.02 18.80
C THR A 356 -7.55 22.56 19.99
N THR A 357 -8.27 21.69 20.70
CA THR A 357 -8.98 22.03 21.93
C THR A 357 -8.19 21.56 23.15
N GLY A 358 -8.36 22.26 24.27
CA GLY A 358 -7.84 21.80 25.58
C GLY A 358 -8.63 20.63 26.15
N ASP A 359 -9.85 20.35 25.64
CA ASP A 359 -10.70 19.24 26.05
C ASP A 359 -10.50 18.05 25.10
N SER A 360 -10.03 16.94 25.64
CA SER A 360 -9.81 15.69 24.90
C SER A 360 -11.10 14.97 24.48
N HIS A 361 -12.26 15.40 24.98
CA HIS A 361 -13.59 14.84 24.69
C HIS A 361 -14.35 15.65 23.64
N GLN A 362 -13.77 16.75 23.14
CA GLN A 362 -14.39 17.64 22.18
C GLN A 362 -13.60 17.68 20.87
N ILE A 363 -14.31 17.58 19.75
CA ILE A 363 -13.78 17.77 18.41
C ILE A 363 -14.43 18.99 17.81
N ASN A 364 -13.66 19.87 17.21
CA ASN A 364 -14.15 21.08 16.57
C ASN A 364 -13.74 21.13 15.12
N TYR A 365 -14.67 21.49 14.23
CA TYR A 365 -14.44 21.77 12.82
C TYR A 365 -14.87 23.20 12.52
N PHE A 366 -14.10 23.83 11.67
CA PHE A 366 -14.27 25.20 11.28
C PHE A 366 -14.26 25.32 9.76
N PHE A 367 -15.33 25.84 9.19
CA PHE A 367 -15.51 26.00 7.74
C PHE A 367 -15.51 27.49 7.42
N SER A 368 -14.52 27.97 6.66
CA SER A 368 -14.40 29.37 6.27
C SER A 368 -15.13 29.64 4.97
N TYR A 369 -16.07 30.59 4.96
CA TYR A 369 -16.81 31.01 3.78
C TYR A 369 -16.56 32.48 3.46
N GLU A 370 -16.18 32.77 2.21
CA GLU A 370 -15.93 34.11 1.63
C GLU A 370 -15.08 35.06 2.45
N ASN A 371 -14.20 34.56 3.31
CA ASN A 371 -13.38 35.36 4.25
C ASN A 371 -14.18 36.31 5.17
N LYS A 372 -15.46 36.06 5.39
CA LYS A 372 -16.35 36.87 6.23
C LYS A 372 -16.97 36.05 7.36
N TYR A 373 -17.40 34.85 7.05
CA TYR A 373 -18.14 33.98 7.96
C TYR A 373 -17.42 32.66 8.16
N ALA A 374 -17.72 32.03 9.28
CA ALA A 374 -17.31 30.71 9.58
C ALA A 374 -18.47 29.90 10.14
N ILE A 375 -18.62 28.66 9.72
CA ILE A 375 -19.52 27.71 10.34
C ILE A 375 -18.67 26.89 11.32
N ALA A 376 -18.97 27.02 12.61
CA ALA A 376 -18.28 26.33 13.69
C ALA A 376 -19.12 25.14 14.14
N CYS A 377 -18.63 23.91 13.92
CA CYS A 377 -19.26 22.67 14.35
C CYS A 377 -18.48 22.07 15.51
N SER A 378 -19.16 21.65 16.56
CA SER A 378 -18.56 20.99 17.72
C SER A 378 -19.22 19.64 17.97
N ILE A 379 -18.40 18.62 18.25
CA ILE A 379 -18.83 17.27 18.66
C ILE A 379 -18.28 17.01 20.03
N HIS A 380 -19.12 16.53 20.95
CA HIS A 380 -18.76 16.25 22.32
C HIS A 380 -19.09 14.81 22.70
N PHE A 381 -18.14 14.11 23.32
CA PHE A 381 -18.25 12.73 23.78
C PHE A 381 -18.41 12.70 25.28
N VAL A 382 -19.57 12.24 25.77
CA VAL A 382 -19.84 12.03 27.17
C VAL A 382 -19.78 10.55 27.49
N TRP A 383 -18.73 10.13 28.19
CA TRP A 383 -18.53 8.74 28.56
C TRP A 383 -19.28 8.35 29.80
N GLY A 384 -19.84 7.14 29.80
CA GLY A 384 -20.46 6.56 30.99
C GLY A 384 -19.46 6.21 32.09
N GLU A 385 -20.00 5.89 33.27
CA GLU A 385 -19.22 5.49 34.44
C GLU A 385 -19.46 4.02 34.82
N GLY A 386 -18.53 3.43 35.57
CA GLY A 386 -18.62 2.08 36.09
C GLY A 386 -18.77 1.04 34.99
N LEU A 387 -19.83 0.24 35.01
CA LEU A 387 -20.13 -0.82 34.02
C LEU A 387 -20.39 -0.26 32.63
N TYR A 388 -20.72 1.00 32.49
CA TYR A 388 -20.98 1.69 31.24
C TYR A 388 -19.78 2.53 30.73
N SER A 389 -18.63 2.37 31.36
CA SER A 389 -17.42 3.15 31.03
C SER A 389 -16.99 3.05 29.56
N ASN A 390 -17.42 2.02 28.83
CA ASN A 390 -17.16 1.83 27.40
C ASN A 390 -18.23 2.45 26.49
N ARG A 391 -19.29 3.06 27.05
CA ARG A 391 -20.36 3.71 26.27
C ARG A 391 -20.16 5.22 26.27
N ALA A 392 -20.41 5.84 25.13
CA ALA A 392 -20.45 7.29 25.00
C ALA A 392 -21.72 7.75 24.33
N THR A 393 -22.29 8.84 24.85
CA THR A 393 -23.29 9.65 24.16
C THR A 393 -22.54 10.73 23.39
N ILE A 394 -22.77 10.83 22.09
CA ILE A 394 -22.16 11.83 21.22
C ILE A 394 -23.20 12.90 20.95
N SER A 395 -22.85 14.14 21.22
CA SER A 395 -23.66 15.31 20.95
C SER A 395 -22.94 16.19 19.90
N ILE A 396 -23.72 16.83 19.05
CA ILE A 396 -23.25 17.73 18.00
C ILE A 396 -23.98 19.05 18.06
N GLY A 397 -23.31 20.13 17.69
CA GLY A 397 -23.91 21.45 17.55
C GLY A 397 -23.11 22.30 16.56
N ALA A 398 -23.79 23.27 15.96
CA ALA A 398 -23.18 24.18 15.03
C ALA A 398 -23.74 25.61 15.14
N ARG A 399 -22.91 26.59 14.78
CA ARG A 399 -23.25 28.01 14.75
C ARG A 399 -22.49 28.74 13.67
N ILE A 400 -23.10 29.81 13.13
CA ILE A 400 -22.41 30.75 12.27
C ILE A 400 -21.72 31.81 13.12
N GLU A 401 -20.47 32.09 12.83
CA GLU A 401 -19.64 33.06 13.55
C GLU A 401 -18.89 33.95 12.56
N PRO A 402 -18.60 35.23 12.92
CA PRO A 402 -17.72 36.07 12.11
C PRO A 402 -16.28 35.55 12.13
N LEU A 403 -15.56 35.63 11.01
CA LEU A 403 -14.23 35.03 10.85
C LEU A 403 -13.15 35.62 11.80
N GLN A 404 -13.40 36.78 12.41
CA GLN A 404 -12.42 37.48 13.28
C GLN A 404 -12.63 37.23 14.77
N LYS A 405 -13.47 36.27 15.18
CA LYS A 405 -13.75 35.97 16.58
C LYS A 405 -12.70 35.04 17.18
N GLU A 406 -12.22 35.34 18.38
CA GLU A 406 -11.19 34.53 19.04
C GLU A 406 -11.70 33.19 19.61
N ARG A 407 -13.02 33.03 19.87
CA ARG A 407 -13.62 31.88 20.55
C ARG A 407 -14.87 31.37 19.82
N TYR A 408 -14.66 30.68 18.74
CA TYR A 408 -15.75 30.22 17.83
C TYR A 408 -16.69 29.18 18.43
N PHE A 409 -16.26 28.40 19.44
CA PHE A 409 -16.98 27.23 19.92
C PHE A 409 -17.65 27.42 21.27
N GLU A 410 -17.48 28.58 21.92
CA GLU A 410 -18.13 28.89 23.19
C GLU A 410 -19.64 29.12 23.02
N GLY A 411 -20.44 28.42 23.88
CA GLY A 411 -21.88 28.57 23.92
C GLY A 411 -22.66 27.96 22.76
N ILE A 412 -22.03 27.09 21.95
CA ILE A 412 -22.76 26.27 20.96
C ILE A 412 -23.70 25.32 21.73
N LYS A 413 -24.98 25.31 21.37
CA LYS A 413 -25.94 24.37 21.94
C LYS A 413 -25.77 23.00 21.31
N MET A 414 -25.50 22.00 22.14
CA MET A 414 -25.27 20.62 21.73
C MET A 414 -26.57 19.83 21.75
N LYS A 415 -26.80 19.01 20.71
CA LYS A 415 -27.92 18.06 20.61
C LYS A 415 -27.36 16.63 20.62
N PRO A 416 -27.92 15.72 21.43
CA PRO A 416 -27.56 14.30 21.33
C PRO A 416 -27.83 13.77 19.91
N CYS A 417 -26.84 13.13 19.33
CA CYS A 417 -26.87 12.62 17.98
C CYS A 417 -26.95 11.09 17.95
N LEU A 418 -26.03 10.43 18.68
CA LEU A 418 -25.99 8.98 18.75
C LEU A 418 -25.31 8.46 20.03
N GLU A 419 -25.54 7.19 20.33
CA GLU A 419 -24.77 6.44 21.34
C GLU A 419 -23.84 5.45 20.66
N THR A 420 -22.65 5.27 21.23
CA THR A 420 -21.64 4.33 20.72
C THR A 420 -20.97 3.56 21.85
N ILE A 421 -20.32 2.46 21.50
CA ILE A 421 -19.48 1.68 22.38
C ILE A 421 -18.04 1.79 21.88
N LEU A 422 -17.10 1.97 22.80
CA LEU A 422 -15.67 2.08 22.50
C LEU A 422 -15.20 0.95 21.59
N ASN A 423 -14.57 1.31 20.47
CA ASN A 423 -14.02 0.41 19.45
C ASN A 423 -15.05 -0.48 18.71
N THR A 424 -16.33 -0.18 18.78
CA THR A 424 -17.36 -0.86 17.98
C THR A 424 -17.92 0.07 16.93
N ASP A 425 -18.22 -0.47 15.76
CA ASP A 425 -18.93 0.18 14.64
C ASP A 425 -18.44 1.60 14.28
N VAL A 426 -17.12 1.75 14.22
CA VAL A 426 -16.45 3.05 14.01
C VAL A 426 -16.87 3.70 12.68
N ASP A 427 -17.04 2.91 11.63
CA ASP A 427 -17.35 3.44 10.30
C ASP A 427 -18.80 3.97 10.22
N SER A 428 -19.77 3.31 10.90
CA SER A 428 -21.13 3.86 11.02
C SER A 428 -21.16 5.15 11.83
N VAL A 429 -20.40 5.23 12.93
CA VAL A 429 -20.27 6.46 13.72
C VAL A 429 -19.70 7.61 12.87
N ILE A 430 -18.64 7.35 12.10
CA ILE A 430 -18.04 8.35 11.21
C ILE A 430 -19.06 8.82 10.19
N LYS A 431 -19.74 7.89 9.51
CA LYS A 431 -20.73 8.24 8.48
C LYS A 431 -21.89 9.09 9.01
N ILE A 432 -22.42 8.75 10.20
CA ILE A 432 -23.51 9.52 10.83
C ILE A 432 -23.01 10.93 11.16
N LEU A 433 -21.85 11.04 11.82
CA LEU A 433 -21.30 12.34 12.21
C LEU A 433 -20.91 13.21 11.01
N SER A 434 -20.32 12.61 9.97
CA SER A 434 -19.98 13.32 8.73
C SER A 434 -21.25 13.89 8.07
N ASN A 435 -22.32 13.10 7.98
CA ASN A 435 -23.59 13.54 7.42
C ASN A 435 -24.20 14.70 8.23
N GLU A 436 -24.27 14.56 9.56
CA GLU A 436 -24.80 15.62 10.44
C GLU A 436 -24.00 16.93 10.30
N ILE A 437 -22.66 16.84 10.19
CA ILE A 437 -21.82 18.03 9.96
C ILE A 437 -22.16 18.66 8.60
N VAL A 438 -22.27 17.85 7.55
CA VAL A 438 -22.59 18.35 6.20
C VAL A 438 -23.96 19.02 6.18
N ASP A 439 -24.96 18.44 6.84
CA ASP A 439 -26.30 19.04 6.95
C ASP A 439 -26.25 20.42 7.64
N TYR A 440 -25.52 20.55 8.76
CA TYR A 440 -25.31 21.85 9.39
C TYR A 440 -24.57 22.85 8.51
N VAL A 441 -23.56 22.39 7.79
CA VAL A 441 -22.82 23.25 6.85
C VAL A 441 -23.72 23.73 5.73
N MET A 442 -24.57 22.88 5.15
CA MET A 442 -25.52 23.26 4.11
C MET A 442 -26.52 24.30 4.63
N VAL A 443 -27.16 24.05 5.77
CA VAL A 443 -28.07 25.02 6.41
C VAL A 443 -27.36 26.35 6.69
N GLY A 444 -26.12 26.29 7.19
CA GLY A 444 -25.32 27.48 7.45
C GLY A 444 -24.99 28.27 6.19
N LEU A 445 -24.65 27.60 5.09
CA LEU A 445 -24.41 28.25 3.78
C LEU A 445 -25.66 28.88 3.22
N ASP A 446 -26.82 28.19 3.23
CA ASP A 446 -28.10 28.69 2.78
C ASP A 446 -28.50 29.97 3.52
N LEU A 447 -28.29 30.01 4.85
CA LEU A 447 -28.58 31.19 5.66
C LEU A 447 -27.63 32.35 5.34
N VAL A 448 -26.33 32.08 5.16
CA VAL A 448 -25.36 33.13 4.80
C VAL A 448 -25.65 33.69 3.39
N GLU A 449 -26.02 32.86 2.44
CA GLU A 449 -26.34 33.27 1.07
C GLU A 449 -27.63 34.06 0.98
N ASN A 450 -28.66 33.72 1.76
CA ASN A 450 -29.97 34.39 1.77
C ASN A 450 -29.94 35.74 2.53
N GLU A 451 -29.12 35.88 3.57
CA GLU A 451 -29.04 37.04 4.47
C GLU A 451 -27.79 37.89 4.18
N TYR A 452 -27.37 38.01 2.93
CA TYR A 452 -26.14 38.66 2.51
C TYR A 452 -26.02 40.11 3.00
N GLY A 453 -25.28 40.31 4.09
CA GLY A 453 -24.88 41.64 4.60
C GLY A 453 -25.22 41.95 6.05
N ASN A 454 -25.90 41.08 6.80
CA ASN A 454 -26.27 41.33 8.19
C ASN A 454 -25.63 40.39 9.19
N ALA A 455 -24.30 40.59 9.42
CA ALA A 455 -23.48 39.72 10.29
C ALA A 455 -24.00 39.64 11.73
N GLU A 456 -24.65 40.67 12.27
CA GLU A 456 -25.15 40.66 13.65
C GLU A 456 -26.33 39.71 13.84
N ILE A 457 -27.15 39.51 12.81
CA ILE A 457 -28.30 38.59 12.87
C ILE A 457 -27.80 37.15 12.78
N LEU A 458 -26.82 36.87 11.93
CA LEU A 458 -26.32 35.51 11.67
C LEU A 458 -25.55 34.89 12.84
N THR A 459 -24.84 35.70 13.65
CA THR A 459 -23.95 35.20 14.75
C THR A 459 -24.69 34.65 15.98
N ASN A 460 -26.00 34.78 16.07
CA ASN A 460 -26.80 34.26 17.18
C ASN A 460 -27.74 33.11 16.81
N ILE A 461 -27.65 32.59 15.59
CA ILE A 461 -28.52 31.53 15.09
C ILE A 461 -28.03 30.16 15.59
N ASP A 462 -28.92 29.45 16.28
CA ASP A 462 -28.77 28.04 16.63
C ASP A 462 -29.24 27.21 15.42
N LEU A 463 -28.31 26.63 14.67
CA LEU A 463 -28.61 25.88 13.44
C LEU A 463 -29.55 24.69 13.67
N HIS A 464 -29.63 24.15 14.88
CA HIS A 464 -30.63 23.11 15.20
C HIS A 464 -32.09 23.57 15.08
N LYS A 465 -32.35 24.83 15.38
CA LYS A 465 -33.73 25.36 15.30
C LYS A 465 -34.14 25.61 13.84
N GLU A 466 -33.19 26.04 13.01
CA GLU A 466 -33.47 26.33 11.59
C GLU A 466 -33.63 25.06 10.75
N ALA A 467 -32.84 23.98 11.06
CA ALA A 467 -33.00 22.68 10.40
C ALA A 467 -34.39 22.04 10.61
N GLY A 468 -35.10 22.35 11.73
CA GLY A 468 -36.45 21.87 11.99
C GLY A 468 -37.57 22.63 11.31
N LYS A 469 -37.31 23.76 10.62
CA LYS A 469 -38.36 24.53 9.88
C LYS A 469 -38.55 24.06 8.44
N ASN A 470 -37.65 23.25 7.91
CA ASN A 470 -37.76 22.71 6.54
C ASN A 470 -38.50 21.36 6.48
N GLU A 471 -39.03 20.85 7.60
CA GLU A 471 -39.86 19.63 7.67
C GLU A 471 -41.38 19.91 7.82
N GLU A 472 -41.85 21.15 7.66
CA GLU A 472 -43.26 21.53 7.43
C GLU A 472 -43.44 22.05 5.98
#